data_6285e5c1dd038db01882f9b0398fa41c
#
_entry.id   6285e5c1dd038db01882f9b0398fa41c
#
_cell.length_a   1.000
_cell.length_b   1.000
_cell.length_c   1.000
_cell.angle_alpha   90.00
_cell.angle_beta   90.00
_cell.angle_gamma   90.00
#
_symmetry.space_group_name_H-M   'P 1'
#
loop_
_entity.id
_entity.type
_entity.pdbx_description
1 polymer ?
#
loop_
_entity_poly.entity_id
_entity_poly.type
_entity_poly.pdbx_seq_one_letter_code
_entity_poly.pdbx_strand_id
1 'polypeptide(L)'
;MFKLAAATTIRRRSLIFVMSDFIGDPGWERDLARLTHRHEVVVIRVVDPAELDLPDLGVILVEDAETGEQVLVDTSDPLLRSRLATQVGAREDAIALAMRTAGVAAHRIRTDQDLLAALVTLVEQSGRGRR
;
A
#
# COMPACT_ATOMS: atom_id res chain seq x y z
N MET A 1 7.44 -6.71 7.93
CA MET A 1 6.58 -7.90 8.01
C MET A 1 5.26 -7.55 8.67
N PHE A 2 4.22 -7.64 7.93
CA PHE A 2 2.88 -7.35 8.41
C PHE A 2 2.32 -8.58 9.14
N LYS A 3 2.64 -8.74 10.41
CA LYS A 3 1.98 -9.75 11.24
C LYS A 3 0.67 -9.17 11.76
N LEU A 4 -0.42 -9.57 11.19
CA LEU A 4 -1.75 -9.39 11.76
C LEU A 4 -1.92 -10.25 13.03
N ALA A 5 -0.98 -10.13 13.97
CA ALA A 5 -1.05 -10.82 15.24
C ALA A 5 -2.31 -10.45 16.05
N ALA A 6 -2.88 -9.30 15.75
CA ALA A 6 -4.12 -8.85 16.37
C ALA A 6 -5.37 -9.64 15.92
N ALA A 7 -5.33 -10.30 14.76
CA ALA A 7 -6.48 -11.01 14.22
C ALA A 7 -6.94 -12.19 15.10
N THR A 8 -6.00 -12.80 15.83
CA THR A 8 -6.31 -13.92 16.71
C THR A 8 -6.81 -13.50 18.09
N THR A 9 -6.63 -12.22 18.46
CA THR A 9 -6.95 -11.70 19.78
C THR A 9 -8.33 -11.06 19.84
N ILE A 10 -8.89 -10.62 18.71
CA ILE A 10 -10.19 -9.97 18.64
C ILE A 10 -11.28 -11.02 18.49
N ARG A 11 -12.00 -11.28 19.59
CA ARG A 11 -13.05 -12.32 19.64
C ARG A 11 -14.40 -11.84 19.16
N ARG A 12 -14.71 -10.55 19.26
CA ARG A 12 -15.98 -9.96 18.86
C ARG A 12 -15.92 -9.42 17.45
N ARG A 13 -17.01 -9.50 16.70
CA ARG A 13 -17.12 -8.86 15.40
C ARG A 13 -16.87 -7.37 15.54
N SER A 14 -15.90 -6.86 14.80
CA SER A 14 -15.40 -5.49 14.90
C SER A 14 -15.26 -4.85 13.52
N LEU A 15 -15.22 -3.53 13.50
CA LEU A 15 -14.74 -2.77 12.35
C LEU A 15 -13.23 -2.60 12.49
N ILE A 16 -12.49 -3.06 11.50
CA ILE A 16 -11.02 -3.02 11.50
C ILE A 16 -10.54 -2.17 10.34
N PHE A 17 -9.73 -1.17 10.65
CA PHE A 17 -8.99 -0.40 9.66
C PHE A 17 -7.58 -0.96 9.52
N VAL A 18 -7.21 -1.33 8.30
CA VAL A 18 -5.87 -1.81 7.97
C VAL A 18 -5.20 -0.77 7.08
N MET A 19 -4.17 -0.13 7.60
CA MET A 19 -3.41 0.89 6.87
C MET A 19 -1.99 0.38 6.59
N SER A 20 -1.58 0.39 5.33
CA SER A 20 -0.23 0.00 4.91
C SER A 20 0.03 0.45 3.47
N ASP A 21 1.30 0.48 3.08
CA ASP A 21 1.69 0.60 1.68
C ASP A 21 1.55 -0.73 0.92
N PHE A 22 1.45 -1.84 1.64
CA PHE A 22 1.38 -3.22 1.12
C PHE A 22 2.55 -3.61 0.21
N ILE A 23 3.66 -2.92 0.35
CA ILE A 23 4.92 -3.22 -0.33
C ILE A 23 5.79 -4.07 0.59
N GLY A 24 6.43 -5.07 0.06
CA GLY A 24 7.33 -5.96 0.79
C GLY A 24 6.90 -7.40 0.76
N ASP A 25 7.08 -8.12 1.86
CA ASP A 25 6.89 -9.57 1.92
C ASP A 25 5.47 -10.01 1.57
N PRO A 26 5.31 -10.99 0.70
CA PRO A 26 4.01 -11.59 0.40
C PRO A 26 3.46 -12.37 1.60
N GLY A 27 2.18 -12.66 1.60
CA GLY A 27 1.52 -13.48 2.60
C GLY A 27 0.47 -12.77 3.46
N TRP A 28 0.40 -11.45 3.39
CA TRP A 28 -0.63 -10.66 4.08
C TRP A 28 -2.04 -10.94 3.54
N GLU A 29 -2.16 -11.45 2.31
CA GLU A 29 -3.44 -11.73 1.64
C GLU A 29 -4.28 -12.75 2.41
N ARG A 30 -3.63 -13.79 2.94
CA ARG A 30 -4.30 -14.84 3.73
C ARG A 30 -4.83 -14.31 5.04
N ASP A 31 -4.04 -13.49 5.73
CA ASP A 31 -4.44 -12.90 6.99
C ASP A 31 -5.56 -11.89 6.80
N LEU A 32 -5.50 -11.12 5.74
CA LEU A 32 -6.55 -10.19 5.36
C LEU A 32 -7.86 -10.91 5.03
N ALA A 33 -7.79 -12.00 4.27
CA ALA A 33 -8.94 -12.84 3.96
C ALA A 33 -9.57 -13.45 5.22
N ARG A 34 -8.78 -13.88 6.18
CA ARG A 34 -9.27 -14.38 7.47
C ARG A 34 -9.99 -13.30 8.27
N LEU A 35 -9.48 -12.07 8.27
CA LEU A 35 -10.14 -10.94 8.92
C LEU A 35 -11.51 -10.65 8.33
N THR A 36 -11.65 -10.69 7.02
CA THR A 36 -12.92 -10.41 6.32
C THR A 36 -14.00 -11.43 6.63
N HIS A 37 -13.65 -12.65 7.00
CA HIS A 37 -14.63 -13.68 7.41
C HIS A 37 -15.29 -13.40 8.76
N ARG A 38 -14.62 -12.67 9.64
CA ARG A 38 -15.07 -12.43 11.02
C ARG A 38 -15.45 -10.99 11.30
N HIS A 39 -14.83 -10.06 10.59
CA HIS A 39 -14.89 -8.64 10.87
C HIS A 39 -15.28 -7.87 9.62
N GLU A 40 -15.74 -6.66 9.83
CA GLU A 40 -15.83 -5.67 8.76
C GLU A 40 -14.46 -5.00 8.61
N VAL A 41 -13.86 -5.10 7.44
CA VAL A 41 -12.49 -4.64 7.19
C VAL A 41 -12.50 -3.51 6.17
N VAL A 42 -11.91 -2.40 6.54
CA VAL A 42 -11.65 -1.26 5.66
C VAL A 42 -10.15 -1.17 5.45
N VAL A 43 -9.72 -1.33 4.21
CA VAL A 43 -8.31 -1.26 3.84
C VAL A 43 -7.99 0.12 3.32
N ILE A 44 -6.95 0.72 3.87
CA ILE A 44 -6.43 2.01 3.43
C ILE A 44 -5.00 1.79 2.96
N ARG A 45 -4.81 1.95 1.67
CA ARG A 45 -3.49 1.87 1.06
C ARG A 45 -2.85 3.25 1.01
N VAL A 46 -1.74 3.39 1.70
CA VAL A 46 -0.93 4.61 1.69
C VAL A 46 0.04 4.54 0.51
N VAL A 47 -0.02 5.51 -0.37
CA VAL A 47 0.79 5.57 -1.59
C VAL A 47 1.65 6.81 -1.56
N ASP A 48 2.97 6.62 -1.64
CA ASP A 48 3.89 7.71 -1.91
C ASP A 48 4.00 7.91 -3.43
N PRO A 49 3.66 9.09 -3.97
CA PRO A 49 3.78 9.34 -5.41
C PRO A 49 5.18 9.10 -5.96
N ALA A 50 6.22 9.29 -5.16
CA ALA A 50 7.61 9.02 -5.55
C ALA A 50 7.88 7.52 -5.80
N GLU A 51 7.09 6.63 -5.24
CA GLU A 51 7.18 5.19 -5.49
C GLU A 51 6.46 4.75 -6.77
N LEU A 52 5.59 5.60 -7.31
CA LEU A 52 4.85 5.33 -8.55
C LEU A 52 5.53 5.92 -9.78
N ASP A 53 6.24 7.00 -9.61
CA ASP A 53 6.89 7.72 -10.69
C ASP A 53 8.26 8.24 -10.25
N LEU A 54 9.27 8.02 -11.09
CA LEU A 54 10.61 8.51 -10.85
C LEU A 54 10.69 9.98 -11.32
N PRO A 55 10.91 10.94 -10.40
CA PRO A 55 11.11 12.32 -10.81
C PRO A 55 12.40 12.46 -11.63
N ASP A 56 12.39 13.34 -12.63
CA ASP A 56 13.59 13.66 -13.41
C ASP A 56 14.45 14.66 -12.62
N LEU A 57 15.43 14.12 -11.93
CA LEU A 57 16.38 14.88 -11.11
C LEU A 57 17.81 14.88 -11.71
N GLY A 58 17.97 14.39 -12.95
CA GLY A 58 19.27 14.18 -13.55
C GLY A 58 20.04 13.04 -12.87
N VAL A 59 21.35 13.18 -12.76
CA VAL A 59 22.20 12.20 -12.10
C VAL A 59 22.14 12.42 -10.59
N ILE A 60 21.72 11.39 -9.84
CA ILE A 60 21.65 11.41 -8.38
C ILE A 60 22.48 10.28 -7.77
N LEU A 61 22.90 10.47 -6.53
CA LEU A 61 23.52 9.44 -5.73
C LEU A 61 22.44 8.73 -4.91
N VAL A 62 22.28 7.44 -5.11
CA VAL A 62 21.34 6.59 -4.37
C VAL A 62 22.12 5.71 -3.41
N GLU A 63 21.70 5.69 -2.17
CA GLU A 63 22.25 4.83 -1.12
C GLU A 63 21.28 3.73 -0.76
N ASP A 64 21.77 2.49 -0.75
CA ASP A 64 21.01 1.36 -0.23
C ASP A 64 20.94 1.46 1.31
N ALA A 65 19.73 1.55 1.83
CA ALA A 65 19.48 1.69 3.27
C ALA A 65 19.95 0.47 4.10
N GLU A 66 20.04 -0.70 3.47
CA GLU A 66 20.45 -1.93 4.16
C GLU A 66 21.97 -2.14 4.12
N THR A 67 22.61 -1.90 2.97
CA THR A 67 24.03 -2.18 2.76
C THR A 67 24.92 -0.95 2.87
N GLY A 68 24.36 0.27 2.75
CA GLY A 68 25.12 1.50 2.66
C GLY A 68 25.83 1.70 1.31
N GLU A 69 25.60 0.82 0.35
CA GLU A 69 26.18 0.93 -0.99
C GLU A 69 25.63 2.15 -1.72
N GLN A 70 26.52 2.94 -2.31
CA GLN A 70 26.17 4.14 -3.06
C GLN A 70 26.37 3.91 -4.56
N VAL A 71 25.34 4.26 -5.34
CA VAL A 71 25.35 4.15 -6.81
C VAL A 71 24.89 5.46 -7.43
N LEU A 72 25.61 5.91 -8.46
CA LEU A 72 25.17 7.02 -9.30
C LEU A 72 24.11 6.51 -10.29
N VAL A 73 22.98 7.19 -10.31
CA VAL A 73 21.84 6.85 -11.17
C VAL A 73 21.44 8.07 -11.98
N ASP A 74 21.35 7.89 -13.30
CA ASP A 74 20.78 8.90 -14.20
C ASP A 74 19.26 8.70 -14.29
N THR A 75 18.54 9.55 -13.59
CA THR A 75 17.07 9.49 -13.55
C THR A 75 16.39 9.93 -14.84
N SER A 76 17.14 10.53 -15.77
CA SER A 76 16.65 10.92 -17.09
C SER A 76 16.81 9.82 -18.15
N ASP A 77 17.52 8.74 -17.83
CA ASP A 77 17.72 7.62 -18.76
C ASP A 77 16.39 6.96 -19.14
N PRO A 78 15.99 6.97 -20.43
CA PRO A 78 14.73 6.40 -20.88
C PRO A 78 14.61 4.90 -20.59
N LEU A 79 15.71 4.15 -20.66
CA LEU A 79 15.71 2.71 -20.41
C LEU A 79 15.47 2.42 -18.92
N LEU A 80 16.10 3.17 -18.04
CA LEU A 80 15.89 3.06 -16.60
C LEU A 80 14.44 3.39 -16.25
N ARG A 81 13.91 4.49 -16.78
CA ARG A 81 12.53 4.94 -16.55
C ARG A 81 11.52 3.89 -17.01
N SER A 82 11.73 3.31 -18.19
CA SER A 82 10.86 2.26 -18.74
C SER A 82 10.89 1.01 -17.87
N ARG A 83 12.03 0.57 -17.40
CA ARG A 83 12.15 -0.60 -16.52
C ARG A 83 11.48 -0.38 -15.18
N LEU A 84 11.65 0.78 -14.58
CA LEU A 84 11.00 1.12 -13.31
C LEU A 84 9.47 1.21 -13.47
N ALA A 85 8.97 1.81 -14.54
CA ALA A 85 7.55 1.87 -14.84
C ALA A 85 6.94 0.46 -14.99
N THR A 86 7.63 -0.44 -15.64
CA THR A 86 7.20 -1.85 -15.77
C THR A 86 7.16 -2.56 -14.43
N GLN A 87 8.17 -2.39 -13.58
CA GLN A 87 8.20 -2.98 -12.24
C GLN A 87 7.10 -2.43 -11.34
N VAL A 88 6.88 -1.12 -11.36
CA VAL A 88 5.80 -0.47 -10.61
C VAL A 88 4.45 -0.99 -11.08
N GLY A 89 4.21 -1.06 -12.40
CA GLY A 89 2.97 -1.59 -12.95
C GLY A 89 2.69 -3.03 -12.52
N ALA A 90 3.68 -3.89 -12.57
CA ALA A 90 3.56 -5.29 -12.13
C ALA A 90 3.27 -5.40 -10.63
N ARG A 91 3.92 -4.58 -9.80
CA ARG A 91 3.66 -4.53 -8.35
C ARG A 91 2.25 -4.05 -8.05
N GLU A 92 1.81 -2.98 -8.69
CA GLU A 92 0.46 -2.43 -8.52
C GLU A 92 -0.62 -3.44 -8.92
N ASP A 93 -0.44 -4.13 -10.04
CA ASP A 93 -1.35 -5.16 -10.51
C ASP A 93 -1.41 -6.35 -9.54
N ALA A 94 -0.28 -6.77 -8.99
CA ALA A 94 -0.21 -7.85 -8.01
C ALA A 94 -0.95 -7.48 -6.71
N ILE A 95 -0.78 -6.26 -6.21
CA ILE A 95 -1.48 -5.77 -5.02
C ILE A 95 -2.99 -5.70 -5.28
N ALA A 96 -3.41 -5.17 -6.43
CA ALA A 96 -4.82 -5.09 -6.78
C ALA A 96 -5.46 -6.49 -6.89
N LEU A 97 -4.77 -7.46 -7.46
CA LEU A 97 -5.23 -8.84 -7.53
C LEU A 97 -5.36 -9.46 -6.13
N ALA A 98 -4.37 -9.25 -5.27
CA ALA A 98 -4.38 -9.76 -3.91
C ALA A 98 -5.55 -9.17 -3.08
N MET A 99 -5.87 -7.90 -3.24
CA MET A 99 -7.02 -7.26 -2.60
C MET A 99 -8.35 -7.89 -3.08
N ARG A 100 -8.50 -8.10 -4.38
CA ARG A 100 -9.69 -8.77 -4.92
C ARG A 100 -9.82 -10.20 -4.40
N THR A 101 -8.73 -10.93 -4.35
CA THR A 101 -8.71 -12.31 -3.84
C THR A 101 -9.06 -12.36 -2.34
N ALA A 102 -8.63 -11.39 -1.57
CA ALA A 102 -8.99 -11.25 -0.16
C ALA A 102 -10.44 -10.77 0.06
N GLY A 103 -11.13 -10.31 -0.98
CA GLY A 103 -12.50 -9.83 -0.90
C GLY A 103 -12.63 -8.43 -0.32
N VAL A 104 -11.61 -7.59 -0.44
CA VAL A 104 -11.62 -6.22 0.09
C VAL A 104 -11.45 -5.19 -1.02
N ALA A 105 -12.05 -4.03 -0.82
CA ALA A 105 -11.79 -2.83 -1.60
C ALA A 105 -10.81 -1.93 -0.83
N ALA A 106 -9.69 -1.60 -1.45
CA ALA A 106 -8.72 -0.70 -0.85
C ALA A 106 -9.01 0.75 -1.25
N HIS A 107 -9.07 1.61 -0.24
CA HIS A 107 -9.08 3.06 -0.44
C HIS A 107 -7.65 3.57 -0.52
N ARG A 108 -7.36 4.40 -1.50
CA ARG A 108 -6.02 4.96 -1.68
C ARG A 108 -5.94 6.34 -1.05
N ILE A 109 -4.88 6.54 -0.27
CA ILE A 109 -4.49 7.84 0.25
C ILE A 109 -3.06 8.11 -0.18
N ARG A 110 -2.81 9.27 -0.79
CA ARG A 110 -1.48 9.70 -1.18
C ARG A 110 -0.82 10.48 -0.04
N THR A 111 0.48 10.30 0.12
CA THR A 111 1.24 11.01 1.16
C THR A 111 1.35 12.51 0.91
N ASP A 112 1.11 12.98 -0.32
CA ASP A 112 1.14 14.40 -0.70
C ASP A 112 -0.21 15.12 -0.54
N GLN A 113 -1.26 14.43 -0.07
CA GLN A 113 -2.57 15.02 0.22
C GLN A 113 -2.77 15.25 1.72
N ASP A 114 -3.82 15.98 2.08
CA ASP A 114 -4.22 16.12 3.48
C ASP A 114 -4.76 14.78 4.02
N LEU A 115 -3.91 14.09 4.77
CA LEU A 115 -4.21 12.74 5.28
C LEU A 115 -5.36 12.77 6.27
N LEU A 116 -5.45 13.80 7.09
CA LEU A 116 -6.53 13.91 8.08
C LEU A 116 -7.88 14.08 7.40
N ALA A 117 -7.98 14.99 6.43
CA ALA A 117 -9.20 15.20 5.66
C ALA A 117 -9.62 13.93 4.90
N ALA A 118 -8.67 13.23 4.29
CA ALA A 118 -8.92 11.98 3.59
C ALA A 118 -9.44 10.87 4.53
N LEU A 119 -8.86 10.72 5.70
CA LEU A 119 -9.32 9.76 6.73
C LEU A 119 -10.71 10.08 7.25
N VAL A 120 -11.01 11.34 7.54
CA VAL A 120 -12.34 11.78 7.98
C VAL A 120 -13.39 11.42 6.93
N THR A 121 -13.11 11.71 5.66
CA THR A 121 -14.01 11.35 4.54
C THR A 121 -14.28 9.84 4.47
N LEU A 122 -13.24 9.02 4.63
CA LEU A 122 -13.39 7.56 4.62
C LEU A 122 -14.23 7.03 5.79
N VAL A 123 -14.02 7.57 6.98
CA VAL A 123 -14.79 7.19 8.17
C VAL A 123 -16.26 7.55 8.00
N GLU A 124 -16.57 8.73 7.49
CA GLU A 124 -17.93 9.18 7.21
C GLU A 124 -18.64 8.30 6.16
N GLN A 125 -17.93 7.93 5.09
CA GLN A 125 -18.45 7.03 4.06
C GLN A 125 -18.71 5.64 4.60
N SER A 126 -17.82 5.10 5.43
CA SER A 126 -17.97 3.80 6.07
C SER A 126 -19.14 3.77 7.07
N GLY A 127 -19.40 4.89 7.73
CA GLY A 127 -20.53 5.03 8.65
C GLY A 127 -21.90 5.09 7.95
N ARG A 128 -21.98 5.61 6.73
CA ARG A 128 -23.22 5.71 5.97
C ARG A 128 -23.66 4.39 5.34
N GLY A 129 -22.76 3.47 5.08
CA GLY A 129 -23.09 2.14 4.56
C GLY A 129 -23.75 1.18 5.57
N ARG A 130 -23.91 1.61 6.82
CA ARG A 130 -24.48 0.82 7.93
C ARG A 130 -25.96 1.09 8.22
N ARG A 131 -26.61 1.91 7.45
CA ARG A 131 -28.04 2.20 7.64
C ARG A 131 -28.90 1.43 6.66
#